data_f4331ea82b9f6ebc3ce016bfe972d1d4
#
_entry.id   f4331ea82b9f6ebc3ce016bfe972d1d4
#
_cell.length_a   1.000
_cell.length_b   1.000
_cell.length_c   1.000
_cell.angle_alpha   90.00
_cell.angle_beta   90.00
_cell.angle_gamma   90.00
#
_symmetry.space_group_name_H-M   'P 1'
#
loop_
_entity.id
_entity.type
_entity.pdbx_description
1 polymer ?
#
loop_
_entity_poly.entity_id
_entity_poly.type
_entity_poly.pdbx_seq_one_letter_code
_entity_poly.pdbx_strand_id
1 'polypeptide(L)'
;MIEAKSRAWWRATLALCLGSFLVFINLYAPQPLLPGLKETYQVSTLGVSLLMSVSTLSLAIALLVFGPLSDAIGREGIMRITLLLAGGCSIALAFAPTFESLLFLRLVQGFVLGGLPAVAIAWMGDEFEKPALLSAVGLYIGANSLGGISGRIVGGGAAEIGGPMAAFLAVGIMTLIGCGVFWRLLPNSRAFTPQRFELRKAASDLVNHLRNPVLLAAYCLGGINFLIFINQYSYITFRLAAAPYQLAASGLGLIFLTYLGGTFGSMISGRLAGRFSPAACMMVGVMILMLGTAITLADSLLLIIVGLTVNAFGFFLAHSLASSWVGRYAQGARGSASALYLVFYYVGASLGGFWLEPFWRWAGWSGVSVGSWLLLSITLLIAFGLWRFERRQAVG
;
A
#
# COMPACT_ATOMS: atom_id res chain seq x y z
N MET A 1 -4.84 -30.40 3.28
CA MET A 1 -4.23 -29.17 2.72
C MET A 1 -4.49 -29.12 1.22
N ILE A 2 -4.53 -27.92 0.66
CA ILE A 2 -4.79 -27.71 -0.77
C ILE A 2 -3.48 -27.79 -1.55
N GLU A 3 -3.39 -28.72 -2.50
CA GLU A 3 -2.24 -28.94 -3.35
C GLU A 3 -2.12 -27.87 -4.45
N ALA A 4 -0.88 -27.57 -4.85
CA ALA A 4 -0.58 -26.61 -5.90
C ALA A 4 -1.25 -26.98 -7.23
N LYS A 5 -1.76 -25.98 -7.94
CA LYS A 5 -2.40 -26.11 -9.26
C LYS A 5 -3.66 -27.00 -9.32
N SER A 6 -4.17 -27.46 -8.16
CA SER A 6 -5.48 -28.15 -8.08
C SER A 6 -6.62 -27.18 -8.37
N ARG A 7 -7.84 -27.71 -8.69
CA ARG A 7 -9.04 -26.87 -8.84
C ARG A 7 -9.35 -26.04 -7.59
N ALA A 8 -9.17 -26.62 -6.41
CA ALA A 8 -9.34 -25.94 -5.14
C ALA A 8 -8.34 -24.80 -4.96
N TRP A 9 -7.07 -25.03 -5.33
CA TRP A 9 -6.03 -24.01 -5.28
C TRP A 9 -6.34 -22.82 -6.19
N TRP A 10 -6.72 -23.06 -7.45
CA TRP A 10 -7.09 -21.97 -8.37
C TRP A 10 -8.29 -21.19 -7.87
N ARG A 11 -9.35 -21.87 -7.37
CA ARG A 11 -10.53 -21.19 -6.81
C ARG A 11 -10.17 -20.29 -5.64
N ALA A 12 -9.42 -20.82 -4.67
CA ALA A 12 -9.01 -20.07 -3.49
C ALA A 12 -8.07 -18.91 -3.83
N THR A 13 -7.05 -19.17 -4.67
CA THR A 13 -6.08 -18.15 -5.10
C THR A 13 -6.76 -17.03 -5.87
N LEU A 14 -7.64 -17.34 -6.84
CA LEU A 14 -8.38 -16.34 -7.59
C LEU A 14 -9.33 -15.54 -6.71
N ALA A 15 -9.98 -16.17 -5.73
CA ALA A 15 -10.80 -15.45 -4.74
C ALA A 15 -9.96 -14.43 -3.97
N LEU A 16 -8.83 -14.85 -3.41
CA LEU A 16 -7.96 -13.96 -2.63
C LEU A 16 -7.32 -12.86 -3.49
N CYS A 17 -6.94 -13.17 -4.72
CA CYS A 17 -6.47 -12.17 -5.68
C CYS A 17 -7.56 -11.14 -6.00
N LEU A 18 -8.80 -11.59 -6.25
CA LEU A 18 -9.94 -10.71 -6.47
C LEU A 18 -10.23 -9.84 -5.23
N GLY A 19 -10.27 -10.45 -4.05
CA GLY A 19 -10.47 -9.71 -2.80
C GLY A 19 -9.41 -8.64 -2.59
N SER A 20 -8.14 -8.98 -2.80
CA SER A 20 -7.04 -8.04 -2.72
C SER A 20 -7.15 -6.91 -3.76
N PHE A 21 -7.42 -7.26 -5.01
CA PHE A 21 -7.67 -6.30 -6.08
C PHE A 21 -8.76 -5.30 -5.69
N LEU A 22 -9.89 -5.78 -5.13
CA LEU A 22 -11.00 -4.94 -4.70
C LEU A 22 -10.64 -4.04 -3.51
N VAL A 23 -9.86 -4.53 -2.55
CA VAL A 23 -9.36 -3.70 -1.44
C VAL A 23 -8.54 -2.53 -1.97
N PHE A 24 -7.58 -2.79 -2.85
CA PHE A 24 -6.66 -1.76 -3.32
C PHE A 24 -7.29 -0.82 -4.36
N ILE A 25 -8.30 -1.27 -5.13
CA ILE A 25 -9.13 -0.39 -5.96
C ILE A 25 -9.82 0.67 -5.10
N ASN A 26 -10.46 0.26 -4.00
CA ASN A 26 -11.15 1.17 -3.08
C ASN A 26 -10.19 2.13 -2.36
N LEU A 27 -9.04 1.63 -1.94
CA LEU A 27 -8.07 2.43 -1.19
C LEU A 27 -7.56 3.61 -2.04
N TYR A 28 -7.27 3.36 -3.32
CA TYR A 28 -6.53 4.29 -4.16
C TYR A 28 -7.35 5.01 -5.24
N ALA A 29 -8.59 4.64 -5.49
CA ALA A 29 -9.46 5.32 -6.45
C ALA A 29 -9.59 6.85 -6.20
N PRO A 30 -9.60 7.35 -4.96
CA PRO A 30 -9.73 8.80 -4.73
C PRO A 30 -8.49 9.62 -5.11
N GLN A 31 -7.31 9.00 -5.32
CA GLN A 31 -6.07 9.76 -5.49
C GLN A 31 -6.06 10.67 -6.72
N PRO A 32 -6.49 10.27 -7.92
CA PRO A 32 -6.58 11.17 -9.08
C PRO A 32 -7.71 12.21 -8.95
N LEU A 33 -8.64 12.03 -8.02
CA LEU A 33 -9.77 12.93 -7.78
C LEU A 33 -9.40 14.08 -6.84
N LEU A 34 -8.26 14.02 -6.15
CA LEU A 34 -7.89 15.00 -5.12
C LEU A 34 -7.95 16.44 -5.62
N PRO A 35 -7.44 16.81 -6.83
CA PRO A 35 -7.57 18.18 -7.32
C PRO A 35 -9.03 18.63 -7.48
N GLY A 36 -9.88 17.84 -8.10
CA GLY A 36 -11.31 18.15 -8.28
C GLY A 36 -12.08 18.21 -6.95
N LEU A 37 -11.80 17.29 -6.02
CA LEU A 37 -12.41 17.31 -4.68
C LEU A 37 -12.00 18.55 -3.88
N LYS A 38 -10.74 18.98 -4.01
CA LYS A 38 -10.25 20.23 -3.41
C LYS A 38 -11.09 21.43 -3.86
N GLU A 39 -11.35 21.52 -5.15
CA GLU A 39 -12.18 22.61 -5.74
C GLU A 39 -13.64 22.47 -5.34
N THR A 40 -14.21 21.28 -5.40
CA THR A 40 -15.61 21.02 -5.05
C THR A 40 -15.93 21.39 -3.61
N TYR A 41 -15.08 21.02 -2.67
CA TYR A 41 -15.30 21.24 -1.24
C TYR A 41 -14.60 22.50 -0.70
N GLN A 42 -13.89 23.26 -1.54
CA GLN A 42 -13.17 24.50 -1.17
C GLN A 42 -12.22 24.29 0.03
N VAL A 43 -11.51 23.18 0.06
CA VAL A 43 -10.56 22.81 1.12
C VAL A 43 -9.13 23.03 0.69
N SER A 44 -8.19 23.07 1.65
CA SER A 44 -6.75 23.16 1.35
C SER A 44 -6.21 21.87 0.71
N THR A 45 -5.01 21.93 0.13
CA THR A 45 -4.31 20.76 -0.41
C THR A 45 -4.06 19.72 0.68
N LEU A 46 -3.65 20.13 1.88
CA LEU A 46 -3.55 19.23 3.02
C LEU A 46 -4.92 18.65 3.39
N GLY A 47 -5.96 19.50 3.45
CA GLY A 47 -7.32 19.07 3.80
C GLY A 47 -7.78 17.92 2.92
N VAL A 48 -7.72 18.07 1.58
CA VAL A 48 -8.15 17.00 0.67
C VAL A 48 -7.22 15.78 0.72
N SER A 49 -5.93 15.95 0.98
CA SER A 49 -4.99 14.83 1.14
C SER A 49 -5.29 13.97 2.37
N LEU A 50 -6.00 14.52 3.38
CA LEU A 50 -6.47 13.75 4.54
C LEU A 50 -7.38 12.58 4.14
N LEU A 51 -8.07 12.63 2.99
CA LEU A 51 -8.85 11.51 2.49
C LEU A 51 -7.99 10.24 2.29
N MET A 52 -6.74 10.41 1.89
CA MET A 52 -5.80 9.29 1.79
C MET A 52 -5.20 8.95 3.15
N SER A 53 -4.80 9.96 3.93
CA SER A 53 -4.17 9.81 5.23
C SER A 53 -5.03 9.07 6.25
N VAL A 54 -6.30 9.46 6.41
CA VAL A 54 -7.21 8.80 7.38
C VAL A 54 -7.50 7.36 6.99
N SER A 55 -7.61 7.06 5.70
CA SER A 55 -7.85 5.69 5.23
C SER A 55 -6.64 4.78 5.45
N THR A 56 -5.43 5.27 5.17
CA THR A 56 -4.21 4.48 5.38
C THR A 56 -3.89 4.30 6.86
N LEU A 57 -4.16 5.32 7.70
CA LEU A 57 -4.00 5.22 9.15
C LEU A 57 -4.98 4.21 9.76
N SER A 58 -6.26 4.29 9.41
CA SER A 58 -7.26 3.36 9.92
C SER A 58 -7.04 1.93 9.42
N LEU A 59 -6.53 1.76 8.20
CA LEU A 59 -6.10 0.47 7.68
C LEU A 59 -4.92 -0.09 8.51
N ALA A 60 -3.92 0.74 8.87
CA ALA A 60 -2.82 0.31 9.72
C ALA A 60 -3.32 -0.20 11.10
N ILE A 61 -4.28 0.50 11.70
CA ILE A 61 -4.92 0.07 12.95
C ILE A 61 -5.67 -1.24 12.74
N ALA A 62 -6.40 -1.37 11.64
CA ALA A 62 -7.17 -2.56 11.30
C ALA A 62 -6.28 -3.82 11.18
N LEU A 63 -5.07 -3.71 10.63
CA LEU A 63 -4.12 -4.81 10.55
C LEU A 63 -3.78 -5.39 11.94
N LEU A 64 -3.63 -4.51 12.94
CA LEU A 64 -3.34 -4.92 14.32
C LEU A 64 -4.56 -5.54 15.02
N VAL A 65 -5.77 -5.15 14.63
CA VAL A 65 -7.01 -5.62 15.23
C VAL A 65 -7.47 -6.94 14.60
N PHE A 66 -7.55 -6.98 13.26
CA PHE A 66 -8.11 -8.14 12.55
C PHE A 66 -7.21 -9.37 12.56
N GLY A 67 -5.89 -9.21 12.65
CA GLY A 67 -4.97 -10.34 12.76
C GLY A 67 -5.33 -11.23 13.95
N PRO A 68 -5.15 -10.75 15.19
CA PRO A 68 -5.48 -11.52 16.40
C PRO A 68 -6.96 -11.91 16.51
N LEU A 69 -7.87 -11.03 16.06
CA LEU A 69 -9.31 -11.33 16.07
C LEU A 69 -9.62 -12.54 15.18
N SER A 70 -8.96 -12.66 14.03
CA SER A 70 -9.17 -13.75 13.09
C SER A 70 -8.76 -15.12 13.63
N ASP A 71 -7.76 -15.15 14.51
CA ASP A 71 -7.32 -16.38 15.16
C ASP A 71 -8.36 -16.92 16.15
N ALA A 72 -9.23 -16.05 16.68
CA ALA A 72 -10.29 -16.42 17.61
C ALA A 72 -11.62 -16.78 16.90
N ILE A 73 -12.07 -15.96 15.92
CA ILE A 73 -13.41 -16.09 15.35
C ILE A 73 -13.42 -16.67 13.91
N GLY A 74 -12.25 -16.92 13.34
CA GLY A 74 -12.10 -17.41 11.97
C GLY A 74 -11.87 -16.30 10.95
N ARG A 75 -11.17 -16.65 9.88
CA ARG A 75 -10.65 -15.69 8.88
C ARG A 75 -11.62 -15.36 7.78
N GLU A 76 -12.43 -16.34 7.36
CA GLU A 76 -13.36 -16.19 6.22
C GLU A 76 -14.44 -15.16 6.45
N GLY A 77 -15.05 -15.19 7.65
CA GLY A 77 -16.09 -14.24 8.03
C GLY A 77 -15.60 -12.80 7.97
N ILE A 78 -14.39 -12.56 8.49
CA ILE A 78 -13.76 -11.24 8.43
C ILE A 78 -13.57 -10.78 6.98
N MET A 79 -12.98 -11.61 6.13
CA MET A 79 -12.75 -11.27 4.72
C MET A 79 -14.04 -10.96 3.97
N ARG A 80 -15.08 -11.79 4.18
CA ARG A 80 -16.39 -11.63 3.52
C ARG A 80 -17.12 -10.38 3.95
N ILE A 81 -17.22 -10.16 5.27
CA ILE A 81 -17.96 -9.03 5.83
C ILE A 81 -17.24 -7.71 5.53
N THR A 82 -15.92 -7.65 5.72
CA THR A 82 -15.18 -6.42 5.48
C THR A 82 -15.19 -6.03 4.00
N LEU A 83 -15.13 -6.98 3.07
CA LEU A 83 -15.23 -6.69 1.65
C LEU A 83 -16.63 -6.17 1.24
N LEU A 84 -17.70 -6.73 1.83
CA LEU A 84 -19.05 -6.24 1.63
C LEU A 84 -19.22 -4.81 2.15
N LEU A 85 -18.75 -4.56 3.37
CA LEU A 85 -18.79 -3.24 3.99
C LEU A 85 -17.95 -2.22 3.21
N ALA A 86 -16.81 -2.62 2.64
CA ALA A 86 -15.99 -1.75 1.79
C ALA A 86 -16.76 -1.26 0.56
N GLY A 87 -17.49 -2.14 -0.11
CA GLY A 87 -18.36 -1.76 -1.22
C GLY A 87 -19.49 -0.82 -0.79
N GLY A 88 -20.13 -1.12 0.36
CA GLY A 88 -21.14 -0.25 0.95
C GLY A 88 -20.61 1.14 1.30
N CYS A 89 -19.40 1.22 1.88
CA CYS A 89 -18.73 2.50 2.15
C CYS A 89 -18.49 3.30 0.87
N SER A 90 -18.08 2.63 -0.23
CA SER A 90 -17.88 3.33 -1.52
C SER A 90 -19.18 3.89 -2.07
N ILE A 91 -20.28 3.15 -1.98
CA ILE A 91 -21.60 3.69 -2.34
C ILE A 91 -21.96 4.88 -1.45
N ALA A 92 -21.76 4.79 -0.13
CA ALA A 92 -22.04 5.88 0.79
C ALA A 92 -21.17 7.13 0.49
N LEU A 93 -19.90 6.96 0.12
CA LEU A 93 -19.01 8.07 -0.28
C LEU A 93 -19.54 8.85 -1.49
N ALA A 94 -20.22 8.18 -2.43
CA ALA A 94 -20.84 8.84 -3.58
C ALA A 94 -21.91 9.87 -3.19
N PHE A 95 -22.54 9.67 -2.05
CA PHE A 95 -23.64 10.52 -1.55
C PHE A 95 -23.24 11.36 -0.32
N ALA A 96 -21.94 11.47 -0.02
CA ALA A 96 -21.46 12.27 1.11
C ALA A 96 -21.77 13.75 0.92
N PRO A 97 -22.60 14.38 1.78
CA PRO A 97 -23.06 15.75 1.56
C PRO A 97 -22.01 16.82 1.94
N THR A 98 -21.07 16.48 2.81
CA THR A 98 -20.03 17.39 3.29
C THR A 98 -18.67 16.74 3.26
N PHE A 99 -17.62 17.58 3.32
CA PHE A 99 -16.25 17.08 3.37
C PHE A 99 -15.97 16.26 4.63
N GLU A 100 -16.55 16.64 5.77
CA GLU A 100 -16.40 15.91 7.04
C GLU A 100 -17.03 14.52 6.95
N SER A 101 -18.19 14.40 6.31
CA SER A 101 -18.84 13.10 6.08
C SER A 101 -18.00 12.23 5.15
N LEU A 102 -17.36 12.83 4.14
CA LEU A 102 -16.44 12.13 3.25
C LEU A 102 -15.21 11.61 4.02
N LEU A 103 -14.61 12.45 4.89
CA LEU A 103 -13.48 12.04 5.75
C LEU A 103 -13.87 10.92 6.71
N PHE A 104 -15.02 11.03 7.37
CA PHE A 104 -15.52 10.01 8.29
C PHE A 104 -15.74 8.68 7.57
N LEU A 105 -16.40 8.69 6.42
CA LEU A 105 -16.61 7.49 5.62
C LEU A 105 -15.27 6.89 5.13
N ARG A 106 -14.29 7.71 4.79
CA ARG A 106 -12.94 7.26 4.42
C ARG A 106 -12.20 6.62 5.60
N LEU A 107 -12.37 7.14 6.82
CA LEU A 107 -11.84 6.54 8.04
C LEU A 107 -12.45 5.14 8.26
N VAL A 108 -13.77 5.04 8.21
CA VAL A 108 -14.49 3.76 8.36
C VAL A 108 -14.08 2.78 7.25
N GLN A 109 -14.06 3.25 6.00
CA GLN A 109 -13.69 2.43 4.85
C GLN A 109 -12.26 1.91 4.99
N GLY A 110 -11.30 2.76 5.39
CA GLY A 110 -9.91 2.35 5.59
C GLY A 110 -9.79 1.23 6.63
N PHE A 111 -10.49 1.34 7.76
CA PHE A 111 -10.53 0.28 8.77
C PHE A 111 -11.08 -1.03 8.22
N VAL A 112 -12.20 -0.95 7.51
CA VAL A 112 -12.83 -2.12 6.90
C VAL A 112 -11.92 -2.74 5.83
N LEU A 113 -11.27 -1.94 4.99
CA LEU A 113 -10.34 -2.42 3.96
C LEU A 113 -9.15 -3.20 4.53
N GLY A 114 -8.76 -2.96 5.79
CA GLY A 114 -7.70 -3.71 6.46
C GLY A 114 -8.06 -5.15 6.79
N GLY A 115 -9.35 -5.51 6.80
CA GLY A 115 -9.79 -6.84 7.23
C GLY A 115 -9.26 -7.98 6.35
N LEU A 116 -9.35 -7.85 5.04
CA LEU A 116 -8.87 -8.90 4.13
C LEU A 116 -7.34 -9.03 4.14
N PRO A 117 -6.52 -7.95 3.97
CA PRO A 117 -5.07 -8.05 3.99
C PRO A 117 -4.50 -8.58 5.32
N ALA A 118 -5.15 -8.27 6.42
CA ALA A 118 -4.72 -8.73 7.74
C ALA A 118 -4.73 -10.26 7.88
N VAL A 119 -5.62 -10.95 7.16
CA VAL A 119 -5.88 -12.37 7.41
C VAL A 119 -5.64 -13.28 6.20
N ALA A 120 -5.56 -12.73 4.98
CA ALA A 120 -5.49 -13.52 3.74
C ALA A 120 -4.27 -14.45 3.68
N ILE A 121 -3.08 -13.93 4.02
CA ILE A 121 -1.84 -14.73 3.98
C ILE A 121 -1.87 -15.81 5.06
N ALA A 122 -2.42 -15.51 6.24
CA ALA A 122 -2.58 -16.49 7.31
C ALA A 122 -3.57 -17.60 6.91
N TRP A 123 -4.70 -17.24 6.26
CA TRP A 123 -5.64 -18.21 5.71
C TRP A 123 -4.97 -19.13 4.68
N MET A 124 -4.17 -18.56 3.76
CA MET A 124 -3.38 -19.37 2.81
C MET A 124 -2.40 -20.31 3.53
N GLY A 125 -1.76 -19.85 4.59
CA GLY A 125 -0.83 -20.65 5.39
C GLY A 125 -1.48 -21.85 6.07
N ASP A 126 -2.76 -21.72 6.49
CA ASP A 126 -3.50 -22.81 7.12
C ASP A 126 -3.99 -23.84 6.10
N GLU A 127 -4.44 -23.37 4.93
CA GLU A 127 -5.15 -24.21 3.97
C GLU A 127 -4.23 -24.82 2.89
N PHE A 128 -3.13 -24.15 2.53
CA PHE A 128 -2.27 -24.56 1.42
C PHE A 128 -1.04 -25.34 1.88
N GLU A 129 -0.58 -26.28 1.06
CA GLU A 129 0.75 -26.86 1.20
C GLU A 129 1.85 -25.83 0.91
N LYS A 130 3.06 -26.04 1.50
CA LYS A 130 4.16 -25.06 1.39
C LYS A 130 4.47 -24.61 -0.06
N PRO A 131 4.57 -25.52 -1.07
CA PRO A 131 4.82 -25.10 -2.46
C PRO A 131 3.65 -24.30 -3.05
N ALA A 132 2.41 -24.67 -2.69
CA ALA A 132 1.17 -24.01 -3.12
C ALA A 132 1.05 -22.60 -2.53
N LEU A 133 1.43 -22.44 -1.26
CA LEU A 133 1.43 -21.18 -0.53
C LEU A 133 2.31 -20.12 -1.21
N LEU A 134 3.57 -20.46 -1.53
CA LEU A 134 4.52 -19.49 -2.11
C LEU A 134 4.01 -18.91 -3.44
N SER A 135 3.46 -19.79 -4.31
CA SER A 135 2.90 -19.35 -5.59
C SER A 135 1.65 -18.50 -5.43
N ALA A 136 0.76 -18.85 -4.49
CA ALA A 136 -0.47 -18.12 -4.24
C ALA A 136 -0.19 -16.72 -3.64
N VAL A 137 0.75 -16.62 -2.69
CA VAL A 137 1.15 -15.33 -2.11
C VAL A 137 1.75 -14.41 -3.18
N GLY A 138 2.55 -14.94 -4.11
CA GLY A 138 3.09 -14.16 -5.22
C GLY A 138 1.99 -13.57 -6.11
N LEU A 139 0.98 -14.37 -6.47
CA LEU A 139 -0.17 -13.91 -7.26
C LEU A 139 -1.01 -12.89 -6.48
N TYR A 140 -1.25 -13.12 -5.19
CA TYR A 140 -1.96 -12.22 -4.30
C TYR A 140 -1.29 -10.83 -4.23
N ILE A 141 0.03 -10.78 -4.07
CA ILE A 141 0.79 -9.51 -4.06
C ILE A 141 0.72 -8.82 -5.42
N GLY A 142 0.79 -9.58 -6.53
CA GLY A 142 0.57 -9.03 -7.87
C GLY A 142 -0.81 -8.38 -8.02
N ALA A 143 -1.85 -9.01 -7.47
CA ALA A 143 -3.21 -8.48 -7.48
C ALA A 143 -3.35 -7.18 -6.68
N ASN A 144 -2.59 -6.99 -5.58
CA ASN A 144 -2.55 -5.72 -4.85
C ASN A 144 -2.11 -4.56 -5.76
N SER A 145 -1.03 -4.76 -6.50
CA SER A 145 -0.48 -3.74 -7.40
C SER A 145 -1.46 -3.43 -8.54
N LEU A 146 -2.05 -4.46 -9.15
CA LEU A 146 -3.05 -4.29 -10.20
C LEU A 146 -4.29 -3.55 -9.67
N GLY A 147 -4.78 -3.90 -8.49
CA GLY A 147 -5.91 -3.21 -7.85
C GLY A 147 -5.60 -1.73 -7.61
N GLY A 148 -4.40 -1.44 -7.12
CA GLY A 148 -3.94 -0.07 -6.89
C GLY A 148 -3.88 0.78 -8.17
N ILE A 149 -3.36 0.25 -9.27
CA ILE A 149 -3.32 0.92 -10.57
C ILE A 149 -4.74 1.07 -11.14
N SER A 150 -5.50 -0.02 -11.17
CA SER A 150 -6.85 -0.05 -11.74
C SER A 150 -7.81 0.89 -11.00
N GLY A 151 -7.68 1.01 -9.65
CA GLY A 151 -8.51 1.93 -8.87
C GLY A 151 -8.35 3.38 -9.30
N ARG A 152 -7.13 3.79 -9.58
CA ARG A 152 -6.84 5.15 -10.05
C ARG A 152 -7.32 5.39 -11.48
N ILE A 153 -7.18 4.41 -12.35
CA ILE A 153 -7.66 4.49 -13.74
C ILE A 153 -9.20 4.53 -13.76
N VAL A 154 -9.85 3.61 -13.04
CA VAL A 154 -11.31 3.55 -12.97
C VAL A 154 -11.86 4.78 -12.27
N GLY A 155 -11.26 5.19 -11.15
CA GLY A 155 -11.65 6.39 -10.40
C GLY A 155 -11.53 7.64 -11.26
N GLY A 156 -10.38 7.84 -11.91
CA GLY A 156 -10.15 8.99 -12.79
C GLY A 156 -11.07 9.00 -14.00
N GLY A 157 -11.21 7.87 -14.70
CA GLY A 157 -12.07 7.76 -15.87
C GLY A 157 -13.56 7.96 -15.57
N ALA A 158 -14.06 7.36 -14.48
CA ALA A 158 -15.45 7.54 -14.06
C ALA A 158 -15.72 8.99 -13.58
N ALA A 159 -14.74 9.61 -12.91
CA ALA A 159 -14.86 11.00 -12.48
C ALA A 159 -14.92 11.99 -13.64
N GLU A 160 -14.26 11.71 -14.75
CA GLU A 160 -14.35 12.57 -15.95
C GLU A 160 -15.75 12.54 -16.57
N ILE A 161 -16.46 11.41 -16.49
CA ILE A 161 -17.79 11.22 -17.05
C ILE A 161 -18.88 11.82 -16.15
N GLY A 162 -18.82 11.61 -14.85
CA GLY A 162 -19.89 11.96 -13.92
C GLY A 162 -19.41 12.49 -12.56
N GLY A 163 -18.20 13.05 -12.51
CA GLY A 163 -17.60 13.62 -11.30
C GLY A 163 -17.23 12.60 -10.25
N PRO A 164 -16.82 13.05 -9.05
CA PRO A 164 -16.41 12.18 -7.96
C PRO A 164 -17.47 11.15 -7.54
N MET A 165 -18.76 11.51 -7.64
CA MET A 165 -19.89 10.62 -7.37
C MET A 165 -19.83 9.36 -8.25
N ALA A 166 -19.64 9.55 -9.56
CA ALA A 166 -19.56 8.43 -10.51
C ALA A 166 -18.36 7.51 -10.21
N ALA A 167 -17.23 8.09 -9.80
CA ALA A 167 -16.05 7.31 -9.42
C ALA A 167 -16.31 6.41 -8.20
N PHE A 168 -16.90 6.96 -7.15
CA PHE A 168 -17.23 6.18 -5.95
C PHE A 168 -18.31 5.13 -6.22
N LEU A 169 -19.33 5.45 -7.03
CA LEU A 169 -20.36 4.49 -7.46
C LEU A 169 -19.76 3.35 -8.27
N ALA A 170 -18.93 3.65 -9.27
CA ALA A 170 -18.29 2.65 -10.12
C ALA A 170 -17.47 1.66 -9.27
N VAL A 171 -16.64 2.18 -8.38
CA VAL A 171 -15.81 1.35 -7.49
C VAL A 171 -16.67 0.56 -6.51
N GLY A 172 -17.72 1.17 -5.94
CA GLY A 172 -18.63 0.50 -5.01
C GLY A 172 -19.39 -0.65 -5.67
N ILE A 173 -19.96 -0.42 -6.85
CA ILE A 173 -20.67 -1.45 -7.64
C ILE A 173 -19.73 -2.59 -8.03
N MET A 174 -18.54 -2.26 -8.56
CA MET A 174 -17.51 -3.27 -8.86
C MET A 174 -17.16 -4.11 -7.63
N THR A 175 -17.02 -3.46 -6.47
CA THR A 175 -16.69 -4.14 -5.21
C THR A 175 -17.80 -5.06 -4.75
N LEU A 176 -19.06 -4.63 -4.83
CA LEU A 176 -20.20 -5.46 -4.43
C LEU A 176 -20.39 -6.66 -5.37
N ILE A 177 -20.27 -6.47 -6.68
CA ILE A 177 -20.29 -7.58 -7.65
C ILE A 177 -19.13 -8.54 -7.40
N GLY A 178 -17.92 -8.01 -7.26
CA GLY A 178 -16.72 -8.80 -6.98
C GLY A 178 -16.80 -9.51 -5.63
N CYS A 179 -17.43 -8.91 -4.61
CA CYS A 179 -17.71 -9.55 -3.32
C CYS A 179 -18.61 -10.78 -3.49
N GLY A 180 -19.66 -10.70 -4.31
CA GLY A 180 -20.51 -11.85 -4.64
C GLY A 180 -19.74 -12.99 -5.31
N VAL A 181 -18.82 -12.66 -6.22
CA VAL A 181 -17.91 -13.63 -6.86
C VAL A 181 -16.93 -14.21 -5.83
N PHE A 182 -16.33 -13.36 -5.00
CA PHE A 182 -15.42 -13.77 -3.92
C PHE A 182 -16.08 -14.79 -2.98
N TRP A 183 -17.32 -14.55 -2.56
CA TRP A 183 -18.07 -15.45 -1.67
C TRP A 183 -18.30 -16.83 -2.29
N ARG A 184 -18.54 -16.89 -3.61
CA ARG A 184 -18.73 -18.15 -4.33
C ARG A 184 -17.44 -18.92 -4.58
N LEU A 185 -16.34 -18.19 -4.76
CA LEU A 185 -15.05 -18.79 -5.07
C LEU A 185 -14.28 -19.21 -3.83
N LEU A 186 -14.33 -18.44 -2.73
CA LEU A 186 -13.56 -18.75 -1.52
C LEU A 186 -14.12 -20.00 -0.86
N PRO A 187 -13.35 -21.11 -0.81
CA PRO A 187 -13.78 -22.32 -0.12
C PRO A 187 -13.85 -22.08 1.39
N ASN A 188 -14.68 -22.85 2.07
CA ASN A 188 -14.71 -22.82 3.52
C ASN A 188 -13.44 -23.43 4.09
N SER A 189 -12.90 -22.82 5.17
CA SER A 189 -11.73 -23.30 5.87
C SER A 189 -11.97 -24.69 6.47
N ARG A 190 -10.97 -25.56 6.34
CA ARG A 190 -11.02 -26.92 6.89
C ARG A 190 -9.94 -27.17 7.94
N ALA A 191 -8.90 -26.34 7.92
CA ALA A 191 -7.75 -26.47 8.81
C ALA A 191 -7.75 -25.47 9.97
N PHE A 192 -8.76 -24.58 10.02
CA PHE A 192 -8.86 -23.58 11.07
C PHE A 192 -9.14 -24.22 12.43
N THR A 193 -8.29 -23.93 13.39
CA THR A 193 -8.48 -24.26 14.81
C THR A 193 -8.53 -22.96 15.62
N PRO A 194 -9.66 -22.65 16.28
CA PRO A 194 -9.78 -21.45 17.11
C PRO A 194 -8.69 -21.42 18.18
N GLN A 195 -7.96 -20.32 18.22
CA GLN A 195 -6.96 -20.08 19.26
C GLN A 195 -7.50 -19.08 20.28
N ARG A 196 -7.09 -19.23 21.55
CA ARG A 196 -7.43 -18.22 22.55
C ARG A 196 -6.81 -16.88 22.17
N PHE A 197 -7.63 -15.85 22.25
CA PHE A 197 -7.18 -14.48 21.99
C PHE A 197 -6.23 -14.02 23.13
N GLU A 198 -4.94 -14.08 22.89
CA GLU A 198 -3.89 -13.72 23.83
C GLU A 198 -3.30 -12.34 23.52
N LEU A 199 -4.04 -11.28 23.81
CA LEU A 199 -3.60 -9.88 23.63
C LEU A 199 -2.22 -9.62 24.22
N ARG A 200 -1.95 -10.16 25.41
CA ARG A 200 -0.69 -9.94 26.13
C ARG A 200 0.49 -10.53 25.37
N LYS A 201 0.34 -11.71 24.79
CA LYS A 201 1.38 -12.35 23.98
C LYS A 201 1.60 -11.58 22.68
N ALA A 202 0.54 -11.23 21.97
CA ALA A 202 0.62 -10.43 20.74
C ALA A 202 1.31 -9.08 20.99
N ALA A 203 0.93 -8.36 22.05
CA ALA A 203 1.58 -7.11 22.45
C ALA A 203 3.06 -7.31 22.83
N SER A 204 3.39 -8.40 23.54
CA SER A 204 4.77 -8.73 23.89
C SER A 204 5.63 -8.98 22.66
N ASP A 205 5.11 -9.72 21.67
CA ASP A 205 5.81 -10.00 20.40
C ASP A 205 6.09 -8.71 19.64
N LEU A 206 5.10 -7.81 19.55
CA LEU A 206 5.27 -6.51 18.89
C LEU A 206 6.34 -5.66 19.61
N VAL A 207 6.31 -5.59 20.94
CA VAL A 207 7.31 -4.84 21.73
C VAL A 207 8.71 -5.43 21.53
N ASN A 208 8.83 -6.77 21.51
CA ASN A 208 10.13 -7.42 21.29
C ASN A 208 10.70 -7.10 19.90
N HIS A 209 9.86 -7.06 18.85
CA HIS A 209 10.29 -6.65 17.52
C HIS A 209 10.69 -5.18 17.45
N LEU A 210 9.98 -4.28 18.16
CA LEU A 210 10.33 -2.86 18.25
C LEU A 210 11.65 -2.62 18.99
N ARG A 211 11.99 -3.46 19.94
CA ARG A 211 13.27 -3.40 20.67
C ARG A 211 14.47 -3.91 19.86
N ASN A 212 14.22 -4.61 18.77
CA ASN A 212 15.28 -5.05 17.86
C ASN A 212 15.69 -3.91 16.92
N PRO A 213 16.90 -3.33 17.05
CA PRO A 213 17.31 -2.16 16.29
C PRO A 213 17.41 -2.46 14.77
N VAL A 214 17.71 -3.70 14.40
CA VAL A 214 17.82 -4.11 12.99
C VAL A 214 16.45 -4.17 12.32
N LEU A 215 15.44 -4.67 13.05
CA LEU A 215 14.05 -4.67 12.57
C LEU A 215 13.47 -3.25 12.55
N LEU A 216 13.69 -2.48 13.63
CA LEU A 216 13.22 -1.10 13.72
C LEU A 216 13.78 -0.24 12.58
N ALA A 217 15.05 -0.40 12.24
CA ALA A 217 15.67 0.28 11.09
C ALA A 217 14.96 -0.07 9.77
N ALA A 218 14.63 -1.34 9.54
CA ALA A 218 13.89 -1.76 8.35
C ALA A 218 12.44 -1.24 8.34
N TYR A 219 11.77 -1.19 9.49
CA TYR A 219 10.43 -0.60 9.64
C TYR A 219 10.45 0.90 9.32
N CYS A 220 11.39 1.65 9.89
CA CYS A 220 11.55 3.08 9.63
C CYS A 220 11.89 3.34 8.15
N LEU A 221 12.78 2.55 7.55
CA LEU A 221 13.12 2.67 6.13
C LEU A 221 11.86 2.46 5.26
N GLY A 222 11.10 1.40 5.48
CA GLY A 222 9.88 1.12 4.75
C GLY A 222 8.82 2.21 4.93
N GLY A 223 8.60 2.64 6.18
CA GLY A 223 7.61 3.66 6.52
C GLY A 223 7.94 5.03 5.93
N ILE A 224 9.18 5.50 6.08
CA ILE A 224 9.62 6.80 5.53
C ILE A 224 9.64 6.78 4.00
N ASN A 225 10.11 5.71 3.38
CA ASN A 225 10.09 5.61 1.91
C ASN A 225 8.65 5.65 1.37
N PHE A 226 7.69 4.99 2.04
CA PHE A 226 6.30 5.03 1.60
C PHE A 226 5.62 6.36 1.92
N LEU A 227 5.98 7.00 3.05
CA LEU A 227 5.58 8.37 3.37
C LEU A 227 5.87 9.29 2.19
N ILE A 228 7.08 9.24 1.64
CA ILE A 228 7.48 10.07 0.51
C ILE A 228 6.81 9.60 -0.78
N PHE A 229 6.94 8.32 -1.12
CA PHE A 229 6.49 7.80 -2.40
C PHE A 229 5.01 8.06 -2.66
N ILE A 230 4.12 7.64 -1.76
CA ILE A 230 2.67 7.76 -2.01
C ILE A 230 2.19 9.21 -2.01
N ASN A 231 2.80 10.06 -1.17
CA ASN A 231 2.43 11.46 -1.09
C ASN A 231 3.04 12.28 -2.24
N GLN A 232 4.21 11.96 -2.76
CA GLN A 232 4.69 12.54 -4.02
C GLN A 232 3.68 12.31 -5.15
N TYR A 233 3.14 11.10 -5.27
CA TYR A 233 2.11 10.81 -6.25
C TYR A 233 0.80 11.54 -6.00
N SER A 234 0.46 11.86 -4.75
CA SER A 234 -0.69 12.72 -4.45
C SER A 234 -0.42 14.18 -4.82
N TYR A 235 0.75 14.72 -4.47
CA TYR A 235 1.08 16.13 -4.76
C TYR A 235 1.33 16.38 -6.25
N ILE A 236 1.90 15.41 -6.99
CA ILE A 236 2.10 15.56 -8.44
C ILE A 236 0.77 15.70 -9.19
N THR A 237 -0.33 15.11 -8.70
CA THR A 237 -1.65 15.29 -9.32
C THR A 237 -2.09 16.76 -9.29
N PHE A 238 -1.80 17.51 -8.23
CA PHE A 238 -2.11 18.94 -8.17
C PHE A 238 -1.26 19.75 -9.17
N ARG A 239 0.02 19.42 -9.32
CA ARG A 239 0.88 20.05 -10.34
C ARG A 239 0.36 19.78 -11.74
N LEU A 240 -0.01 18.53 -12.05
CA LEU A 240 -0.44 18.12 -13.38
C LEU A 240 -1.87 18.53 -13.72
N ALA A 241 -2.73 18.76 -12.72
CA ALA A 241 -4.06 19.33 -12.92
C ALA A 241 -4.01 20.85 -13.21
N ALA A 242 -2.95 21.54 -12.78
CA ALA A 242 -2.78 22.97 -13.02
C ALA A 242 -2.12 23.27 -14.38
N ALA A 243 -2.14 24.55 -14.80
CA ALA A 243 -1.38 25.00 -15.95
C ALA A 243 0.12 24.73 -15.76
N PRO A 244 0.89 24.39 -16.81
CA PRO A 244 0.48 24.30 -18.22
C PRO A 244 -0.14 22.97 -18.62
N TYR A 245 -0.16 21.94 -17.78
CA TYR A 245 -0.54 20.56 -18.15
C TYR A 245 -2.05 20.37 -18.25
N GLN A 246 -2.81 20.86 -17.28
CA GLN A 246 -4.29 20.82 -17.21
C GLN A 246 -4.87 19.41 -17.47
N LEU A 247 -4.22 18.37 -16.90
CA LEU A 247 -4.68 16.99 -17.06
C LEU A 247 -6.02 16.80 -16.34
N ALA A 248 -6.98 16.22 -17.07
CA ALA A 248 -8.24 15.74 -16.52
C ALA A 248 -8.03 14.54 -15.57
N ALA A 249 -9.05 14.19 -14.79
CA ALA A 249 -8.97 13.11 -13.81
C ALA A 249 -8.56 11.75 -14.42
N SER A 250 -9.00 11.44 -15.65
CA SER A 250 -8.57 10.25 -16.38
C SER A 250 -7.07 10.25 -16.68
N GLY A 251 -6.55 11.39 -17.17
CA GLY A 251 -5.12 11.57 -17.43
C GLY A 251 -4.29 11.43 -16.15
N LEU A 252 -4.78 12.02 -15.03
CA LEU A 252 -4.16 11.84 -13.72
C LEU A 252 -4.18 10.38 -13.27
N GLY A 253 -5.25 9.63 -13.55
CA GLY A 253 -5.34 8.19 -13.28
C GLY A 253 -4.32 7.38 -14.08
N LEU A 254 -4.08 7.73 -15.35
CA LEU A 254 -3.12 7.05 -16.23
C LEU A 254 -1.66 7.25 -15.80
N ILE A 255 -1.32 8.33 -15.10
CA ILE A 255 0.03 8.56 -14.55
C ILE A 255 0.46 7.38 -13.67
N PHE A 256 -0.46 6.71 -13.01
CA PHE A 256 -0.15 5.57 -12.14
C PHE A 256 0.26 4.29 -12.90
N LEU A 257 0.19 4.26 -14.23
CA LEU A 257 0.84 3.22 -15.04
C LEU A 257 2.37 3.22 -14.84
N THR A 258 2.96 4.30 -14.39
CA THR A 258 4.38 4.38 -14.00
C THR A 258 4.74 3.39 -12.88
N TYR A 259 3.76 2.90 -12.09
CA TYR A 259 3.97 1.82 -11.11
C TYR A 259 4.40 0.49 -11.74
N LEU A 260 4.17 0.30 -13.05
CA LEU A 260 4.70 -0.87 -13.77
C LEU A 260 6.23 -0.91 -13.72
N GLY A 261 6.90 0.26 -13.75
CA GLY A 261 8.34 0.34 -13.50
C GLY A 261 8.71 -0.19 -12.11
N GLY A 262 7.89 0.12 -11.11
CA GLY A 262 8.03 -0.42 -9.75
C GLY A 262 7.85 -1.93 -9.69
N THR A 263 6.86 -2.47 -10.40
CA THR A 263 6.66 -3.92 -10.49
C THR A 263 7.93 -4.62 -11.01
N PHE A 264 8.56 -4.05 -12.03
CA PHE A 264 9.83 -4.56 -12.55
C PHE A 264 10.96 -4.49 -11.51
N GLY A 265 11.06 -3.38 -10.75
CA GLY A 265 12.02 -3.24 -9.63
C GLY A 265 11.84 -4.33 -8.57
N SER A 266 10.58 -4.61 -8.20
CA SER A 266 10.24 -5.71 -7.28
C SER A 266 10.66 -7.08 -7.83
N MET A 267 10.40 -7.36 -9.10
CA MET A 267 10.70 -8.65 -9.74
C MET A 267 12.20 -8.96 -9.76
N ILE A 268 13.05 -7.95 -9.96
CA ILE A 268 14.51 -8.17 -10.02
C ILE A 268 15.17 -8.13 -8.62
N SER A 269 14.46 -7.66 -7.58
CA SER A 269 15.01 -7.46 -6.23
C SER A 269 15.66 -8.74 -5.67
N GLY A 270 15.01 -9.87 -5.82
CA GLY A 270 15.52 -11.18 -5.36
C GLY A 270 16.80 -11.61 -6.09
N ARG A 271 16.89 -11.37 -7.41
CA ARG A 271 18.12 -11.68 -8.18
C ARG A 271 19.27 -10.77 -7.78
N LEU A 272 19.01 -9.50 -7.53
CA LEU A 272 20.02 -8.54 -7.07
C LEU A 272 20.51 -8.92 -5.67
N ALA A 273 19.61 -9.23 -4.74
CA ALA A 273 19.96 -9.68 -3.40
C ALA A 273 20.72 -11.01 -3.36
N GLY A 274 20.60 -11.85 -4.39
CA GLY A 274 21.38 -13.07 -4.55
C GLY A 274 22.82 -12.86 -5.04
N ARG A 275 23.10 -11.69 -5.64
CA ARG A 275 24.44 -11.33 -6.16
C ARG A 275 25.16 -10.27 -5.32
N PHE A 276 24.42 -9.40 -4.69
CA PHE A 276 24.90 -8.26 -3.93
C PHE A 276 24.30 -8.26 -2.52
N SER A 277 24.87 -7.49 -1.62
CA SER A 277 24.30 -7.24 -0.30
C SER A 277 22.87 -6.70 -0.41
N PRO A 278 21.86 -7.32 0.21
CA PRO A 278 20.49 -6.78 0.23
C PRO A 278 20.43 -5.34 0.73
N ALA A 279 21.19 -4.99 1.77
CA ALA A 279 21.23 -3.63 2.29
C ALA A 279 21.85 -2.63 1.31
N ALA A 280 22.92 -3.02 0.56
CA ALA A 280 23.46 -2.20 -0.52
C ALA A 280 22.43 -1.98 -1.64
N CYS A 281 21.66 -3.02 -2.00
CA CYS A 281 20.59 -2.89 -2.98
C CYS A 281 19.45 -1.97 -2.50
N MET A 282 19.14 -1.95 -1.19
CA MET A 282 18.20 -0.97 -0.62
C MET A 282 18.71 0.46 -0.77
N MET A 283 20.00 0.71 -0.51
CA MET A 283 20.64 2.03 -0.73
C MET A 283 20.50 2.47 -2.19
N VAL A 284 20.82 1.58 -3.13
CA VAL A 284 20.67 1.86 -4.56
C VAL A 284 19.22 2.16 -4.91
N GLY A 285 18.25 1.42 -4.36
CA GLY A 285 16.82 1.69 -4.53
C GLY A 285 16.42 3.09 -4.06
N VAL A 286 16.89 3.52 -2.89
CA VAL A 286 16.65 4.88 -2.36
C VAL A 286 17.29 5.94 -3.25
N MET A 287 18.53 5.73 -3.72
CA MET A 287 19.19 6.67 -4.64
C MET A 287 18.44 6.79 -5.98
N ILE A 288 17.93 5.69 -6.52
CA ILE A 288 17.10 5.70 -7.73
C ILE A 288 15.77 6.44 -7.48
N LEU A 289 15.14 6.25 -6.32
CA LEU A 289 13.95 6.99 -5.92
C LEU A 289 14.23 8.51 -5.87
N MET A 290 15.36 8.92 -5.28
CA MET A 290 15.80 10.32 -5.26
C MET A 290 16.07 10.87 -6.66
N LEU A 291 16.72 10.08 -7.52
CA LEU A 291 16.98 10.44 -8.93
C LEU A 291 15.67 10.62 -9.70
N GLY A 292 14.73 9.68 -9.55
CA GLY A 292 13.39 9.79 -10.14
C GLY A 292 12.70 11.09 -9.74
N THR A 293 12.74 11.44 -8.44
CA THR A 293 12.24 12.73 -7.94
C THR A 293 12.93 13.92 -8.63
N ALA A 294 14.25 13.88 -8.83
CA ALA A 294 14.99 14.94 -9.53
C ALA A 294 14.53 15.10 -10.98
N ILE A 295 14.35 14.01 -11.71
CA ILE A 295 13.87 14.04 -13.10
C ILE A 295 12.49 14.68 -13.20
N THR A 296 11.61 14.48 -12.21
CA THR A 296 10.27 15.09 -12.19
C THR A 296 10.28 16.62 -12.01
N LEU A 297 11.42 17.25 -11.73
CA LEU A 297 11.54 18.71 -11.68
C LEU A 297 11.43 19.36 -13.07
N ALA A 298 11.68 18.60 -14.12
CA ALA A 298 11.53 19.08 -15.50
C ALA A 298 10.09 19.51 -15.79
N ASP A 299 9.93 20.44 -16.74
CA ASP A 299 8.60 20.93 -17.18
C ASP A 299 7.98 20.06 -18.27
N SER A 300 8.76 19.18 -18.91
CA SER A 300 8.24 18.23 -19.88
C SER A 300 7.42 17.13 -19.25
N LEU A 301 6.16 16.96 -19.66
CA LEU A 301 5.30 15.86 -19.19
C LEU A 301 5.96 14.49 -19.40
N LEU A 302 6.66 14.29 -20.52
CA LEU A 302 7.38 13.04 -20.80
C LEU A 302 8.46 12.79 -19.75
N LEU A 303 9.26 13.80 -19.41
CA LEU A 303 10.29 13.67 -18.37
C LEU A 303 9.69 13.44 -16.99
N ILE A 304 8.55 14.05 -16.68
CA ILE A 304 7.82 13.79 -15.45
C ILE A 304 7.40 12.31 -15.39
N ILE A 305 6.83 11.76 -16.47
CA ILE A 305 6.44 10.33 -16.55
C ILE A 305 7.66 9.42 -16.40
N VAL A 306 8.77 9.72 -17.07
CA VAL A 306 10.04 8.98 -16.92
C VAL A 306 10.53 9.05 -15.48
N GLY A 307 10.54 10.25 -14.88
CA GLY A 307 10.95 10.45 -13.49
C GLY A 307 10.09 9.67 -12.51
N LEU A 308 8.77 9.66 -12.67
CA LEU A 308 7.86 8.86 -11.86
C LEU A 308 8.07 7.35 -12.04
N THR A 309 8.41 6.90 -13.26
CA THR A 309 8.71 5.49 -13.53
C THR A 309 10.00 5.06 -12.82
N VAL A 310 11.06 5.89 -12.89
CA VAL A 310 12.34 5.68 -12.20
C VAL A 310 12.14 5.73 -10.68
N ASN A 311 11.35 6.70 -10.20
CA ASN A 311 10.97 6.85 -8.80
C ASN A 311 10.27 5.57 -8.28
N ALA A 312 9.26 5.07 -9.00
CA ALA A 312 8.55 3.84 -8.65
C ALA A 312 9.49 2.62 -8.65
N PHE A 313 10.36 2.48 -9.64
CA PHE A 313 11.35 1.41 -9.68
C PHE A 313 12.22 1.40 -8.42
N GLY A 314 12.79 2.55 -8.04
CA GLY A 314 13.64 2.68 -6.85
C GLY A 314 12.89 2.35 -5.57
N PHE A 315 11.68 2.89 -5.42
CA PHE A 315 10.83 2.62 -4.27
C PHE A 315 10.53 1.13 -4.09
N PHE A 316 10.01 0.47 -5.13
CA PHE A 316 9.60 -0.93 -5.04
C PHE A 316 10.80 -1.88 -4.88
N LEU A 317 11.97 -1.55 -5.45
CA LEU A 317 13.21 -2.27 -5.21
C LEU A 317 13.58 -2.22 -3.72
N ALA A 318 13.64 -1.04 -3.12
CA ALA A 318 13.99 -0.86 -1.71
C ALA A 318 12.93 -1.50 -0.79
N HIS A 319 11.63 -1.31 -1.09
CA HIS A 319 10.51 -1.86 -0.33
C HIS A 319 10.53 -3.41 -0.29
N SER A 320 10.69 -4.06 -1.44
CA SER A 320 10.73 -5.53 -1.52
C SER A 320 11.87 -6.11 -0.72
N LEU A 321 13.04 -5.47 -0.77
CA LEU A 321 14.21 -5.89 -0.01
C LEU A 321 14.04 -5.64 1.49
N ALA A 322 13.48 -4.50 1.90
CA ALA A 322 13.23 -4.20 3.31
C ALA A 322 12.20 -5.16 3.92
N SER A 323 11.12 -5.47 3.19
CA SER A 323 10.14 -6.47 3.62
C SER A 323 10.75 -7.86 3.77
N SER A 324 11.57 -8.30 2.81
CA SER A 324 12.30 -9.57 2.86
C SER A 324 13.32 -9.60 4.01
N TRP A 325 13.98 -8.47 4.28
CA TRP A 325 14.90 -8.29 5.41
C TRP A 325 14.20 -8.56 6.74
N VAL A 326 13.01 -8.00 6.95
CA VAL A 326 12.22 -8.25 8.16
C VAL A 326 11.94 -9.74 8.34
N GLY A 327 11.51 -10.45 7.29
CA GLY A 327 11.28 -11.89 7.35
C GLY A 327 12.54 -12.72 7.67
N ARG A 328 13.70 -12.25 7.23
CA ARG A 328 15.00 -12.91 7.47
C ARG A 328 15.51 -12.74 8.89
N TYR A 329 15.40 -11.51 9.44
CA TYR A 329 15.98 -11.17 10.76
C TYR A 329 15.00 -11.27 11.92
N ALA A 330 13.72 -11.53 11.67
CA ALA A 330 12.73 -11.77 12.72
C ALA A 330 13.01 -13.12 13.43
N GLN A 331 13.34 -13.04 14.72
CA GLN A 331 13.51 -14.21 15.61
C GLN A 331 12.17 -14.52 16.25
N GLY A 332 11.49 -15.56 15.77
CA GLY A 332 10.14 -15.91 16.24
C GLY A 332 9.05 -14.96 15.72
N ALA A 333 7.80 -15.30 15.92
CA ALA A 333 6.60 -14.50 15.58
C ALA A 333 6.71 -13.70 14.26
N ARG A 334 7.20 -14.34 13.19
CA ARG A 334 7.49 -13.70 11.89
C ARG A 334 6.27 -12.98 11.29
N GLY A 335 5.08 -13.50 11.57
CA GLY A 335 3.82 -12.85 11.17
C GLY A 335 3.65 -11.48 11.82
N SER A 336 3.90 -11.39 13.13
CA SER A 336 3.84 -10.12 13.87
C SER A 336 4.90 -9.12 13.39
N ALA A 337 6.12 -9.59 13.05
CA ALA A 337 7.18 -8.75 12.48
C ALA A 337 6.77 -8.16 11.12
N SER A 338 6.19 -8.97 10.23
CA SER A 338 5.69 -8.53 8.93
C SER A 338 4.48 -7.59 9.05
N ALA A 339 3.57 -7.86 9.98
CA ALA A 339 2.44 -6.99 10.27
C ALA A 339 2.93 -5.62 10.76
N LEU A 340 3.93 -5.59 11.65
CA LEU A 340 4.51 -4.35 12.16
C LEU A 340 5.20 -3.54 11.06
N TYR A 341 5.87 -4.20 10.10
CA TYR A 341 6.40 -3.54 8.91
C TYR A 341 5.30 -2.82 8.11
N LEU A 342 4.16 -3.49 7.89
CA LEU A 342 3.02 -2.89 7.18
C LEU A 342 2.37 -1.76 7.99
N VAL A 343 2.35 -1.85 9.32
CA VAL A 343 1.87 -0.76 10.18
C VAL A 343 2.75 0.48 10.00
N PHE A 344 4.08 0.36 10.09
CA PHE A 344 5.00 1.47 9.82
C PHE A 344 4.83 2.03 8.41
N TYR A 345 4.64 1.16 7.44
CA TYR A 345 4.40 1.51 6.04
C TYR A 345 3.15 2.38 5.88
N TYR A 346 2.00 1.97 6.41
CA TYR A 346 0.75 2.72 6.27
C TYR A 346 0.65 3.94 7.20
N VAL A 347 1.25 3.89 8.39
CA VAL A 347 1.42 5.07 9.25
C VAL A 347 2.29 6.11 8.54
N GLY A 348 3.39 5.69 7.93
CA GLY A 348 4.21 6.56 7.09
C GLY A 348 3.38 7.23 6.00
N ALA A 349 2.62 6.45 5.23
CA ALA A 349 1.73 6.98 4.19
C ALA A 349 0.77 8.05 4.71
N SER A 350 0.23 7.87 5.91
CA SER A 350 -0.73 8.80 6.52
C SER A 350 -0.10 10.12 6.97
N LEU A 351 1.17 10.12 7.31
CA LEU A 351 1.88 11.30 7.82
C LEU A 351 2.48 12.18 6.71
N GLY A 352 2.61 11.66 5.50
CA GLY A 352 3.36 12.33 4.43
C GLY A 352 2.74 13.64 3.95
N GLY A 353 1.41 13.75 3.97
CA GLY A 353 0.73 15.01 3.67
C GLY A 353 1.13 16.13 4.64
N PHE A 354 1.18 15.82 5.94
CA PHE A 354 1.62 16.80 6.95
C PHE A 354 3.08 17.21 6.79
N TRP A 355 3.95 16.27 6.40
CA TRP A 355 5.37 16.56 6.16
C TRP A 355 5.59 17.40 4.90
N LEU A 356 4.91 17.07 3.79
CA LEU A 356 5.16 17.72 2.51
C LEU A 356 4.40 19.04 2.32
N GLU A 357 3.31 19.27 3.04
CA GLU A 357 2.50 20.50 2.89
C GLU A 357 3.28 21.80 3.11
N PRO A 358 4.12 21.98 4.15
CA PRO A 358 4.92 23.19 4.31
C PRO A 358 5.84 23.45 3.11
N PHE A 359 6.43 22.40 2.56
CA PHE A 359 7.30 22.48 1.39
C PHE A 359 6.52 22.81 0.11
N TRP A 360 5.31 22.23 -0.02
CA TRP A 360 4.40 22.56 -1.13
C TRP A 360 3.99 24.02 -1.11
N ARG A 361 3.63 24.54 0.06
CA ARG A 361 3.28 25.97 0.21
C ARG A 361 4.44 26.90 -0.06
N TRP A 362 5.66 26.48 0.30
CA TRP A 362 6.85 27.30 0.10
C TRP A 362 7.25 27.40 -1.37
N ALA A 363 7.35 26.31 -2.10
CA ALA A 363 7.90 26.28 -3.45
C ALA A 363 7.24 25.25 -4.39
N GLY A 364 5.97 24.90 -4.16
CA GLY A 364 5.24 23.95 -5.00
C GLY A 364 5.96 22.61 -5.12
N TRP A 365 6.06 22.10 -6.36
CA TRP A 365 6.70 20.80 -6.60
C TRP A 365 8.20 20.77 -6.26
N SER A 366 8.91 21.85 -6.49
CA SER A 366 10.33 21.96 -6.10
C SER A 366 10.49 21.84 -4.59
N GLY A 367 9.59 22.46 -3.81
CA GLY A 367 9.55 22.30 -2.37
C GLY A 367 9.29 20.84 -1.96
N VAL A 368 8.27 20.18 -2.55
CA VAL A 368 7.99 18.75 -2.30
C VAL A 368 9.24 17.90 -2.56
N SER A 369 9.98 18.18 -3.62
CA SER A 369 11.21 17.46 -3.94
C SER A 369 12.28 17.64 -2.86
N VAL A 370 12.46 18.87 -2.35
CA VAL A 370 13.39 19.15 -1.24
C VAL A 370 12.97 18.41 0.02
N GLY A 371 11.69 18.53 0.43
CA GLY A 371 11.16 17.82 1.60
C GLY A 371 11.29 16.30 1.48
N SER A 372 11.17 15.78 0.26
CA SER A 372 11.37 14.35 -0.02
C SER A 372 12.84 13.96 0.16
N TRP A 373 13.77 14.69 -0.41
CA TRP A 373 15.20 14.39 -0.30
C TRP A 373 15.71 14.45 1.14
N LEU A 374 15.19 15.34 1.97
CA LEU A 374 15.55 15.38 3.39
C LEU A 374 15.24 14.05 4.09
N LEU A 375 14.03 13.51 3.95
CA LEU A 375 13.68 12.23 4.57
C LEU A 375 14.34 11.03 3.87
N LEU A 376 14.47 11.07 2.54
CA LEU A 376 15.14 10.00 1.81
C LEU A 376 16.65 9.94 2.15
N SER A 377 17.28 11.06 2.49
CA SER A 377 18.66 11.08 3.01
C SER A 377 18.75 10.35 4.35
N ILE A 378 17.74 10.49 5.22
CA ILE A 378 17.66 9.72 6.47
C ILE A 378 17.53 8.22 6.17
N THR A 379 16.67 7.82 5.23
CA THR A 379 16.54 6.40 4.86
C THR A 379 17.80 5.85 4.22
N LEU A 380 18.55 6.67 3.49
CA LEU A 380 19.85 6.29 2.94
C LEU A 380 20.88 6.02 4.07
N LEU A 381 20.91 6.86 5.11
CA LEU A 381 21.73 6.63 6.30
C LEU A 381 21.32 5.37 7.06
N ILE A 382 20.01 5.11 7.19
CA ILE A 382 19.49 3.87 7.79
C ILE A 382 19.94 2.65 6.97
N ALA A 383 19.78 2.67 5.64
CA ALA A 383 20.22 1.60 4.75
C ALA A 383 21.74 1.38 4.82
N PHE A 384 22.54 2.45 4.93
CA PHE A 384 23.97 2.36 5.17
C PHE A 384 24.31 1.69 6.51
N GLY A 385 23.57 2.02 7.58
CA GLY A 385 23.69 1.35 8.87
C GLY A 385 23.42 -0.16 8.80
N LEU A 386 22.37 -0.55 8.08
CA LEU A 386 22.04 -1.97 7.83
C LEU A 386 23.12 -2.67 7.01
N TRP A 387 23.70 -1.99 6.02
CA TRP A 387 24.82 -2.52 5.23
C TRP A 387 26.09 -2.74 6.08
N ARG A 388 26.43 -1.80 6.96
CA ARG A 388 27.53 -1.99 7.92
C ARG A 388 27.30 -3.16 8.86
N PHE A 389 26.07 -3.33 9.34
CA PHE A 389 25.68 -4.45 10.17
C PHE A 389 25.87 -5.78 9.42
N GLU A 390 25.37 -5.88 8.18
CA GLU A 390 25.49 -7.08 7.35
C GLU A 390 26.96 -7.46 7.09
N ARG A 391 27.80 -6.47 6.78
CA ARG A 391 29.25 -6.68 6.59
C ARG A 391 29.96 -7.21 7.84
N ARG A 392 29.58 -6.73 9.02
CA ARG A 392 30.17 -7.24 10.27
C ARG A 392 29.82 -8.69 10.53
N GLN A 393 28.59 -9.11 10.18
CA GLN A 393 28.19 -10.51 10.30
C GLN A 393 28.87 -11.42 9.28
N ALA A 394 29.32 -10.92 8.15
CA ALA A 394 30.01 -11.72 7.14
C ALA A 394 31.51 -11.92 7.44
N VAL A 395 32.08 -11.16 8.37
CA VAL A 395 33.53 -11.19 8.75
C VAL A 395 33.75 -11.91 10.09
N GLY A 396 32.70 -12.06 10.93
CA GLY A 396 32.75 -12.81 12.19
C GLY A 396 32.12 -14.20 12.01
#